data_d11d26e855b24b983560f76fc1ffb626
#
_entry.id   d11d26e855b24b983560f76fc1ffb626
#
_cell.length_a   1.000
_cell.length_b   1.000
_cell.length_c   1.000
_cell.angle_alpha   90.00
_cell.angle_beta   90.00
_cell.angle_gamma   90.00
#
_symmetry.space_group_name_H-M   'P 1'
#
loop_
_entity.id
_entity.type
_entity.pdbx_description
1 polymer ?
#
loop_
_entity_poly.entity_id
_entity_poly.type
_entity_poly.pdbx_seq_one_letter_code
_entity_poly.pdbx_strand_id
1 'polypeptide(L)'
;MSGALYIFNPENDLSVANGGENYMPPPRARIIAEDLAFLPVWYAENGDDVIVPSERYIDWMHSERASLGCFSEVVLKGRLPDKNWTACIPWGWSPEIARRFLRMGVSDRLLPGNVLLKEQKRLYHRNQTLEILKGLRDYGIGDIPDLLPEELYTTESVCRYIQSAPLTVLKAPWSGSGKGLSWGRGVYDTTLERWSRGILRRQGSIMGEPFYEKVQDFAMEFHSDGVSSVVFAGYSLFDTNKKGVYTGNILTGDADILSCLSIYVATERIESVKIALQELLSVKVAPYYKGYFGIDMMIYKENGKYRLNPCIELNLRMNMGVVSRIFYDRYTAPGSKGIYVVDYNPVSYTHL
;
A
#
# COMPACT_ATOMS: atom_id res chain seq x y z
N MET A 1 0.81 -29.81 -8.64
CA MET A 1 1.74 -28.69 -8.91
C MET A 1 1.96 -27.95 -7.60
N SER A 2 3.17 -27.52 -7.30
CA SER A 2 3.47 -26.73 -6.09
C SER A 2 3.19 -25.26 -6.40
N GLY A 3 2.22 -24.66 -5.73
CA GLY A 3 1.85 -23.25 -5.86
C GLY A 3 2.38 -22.39 -4.74
N ALA A 4 1.98 -21.14 -4.65
CA ALA A 4 2.22 -20.23 -3.54
C ALA A 4 1.09 -20.29 -2.51
N LEU A 5 1.38 -19.85 -1.28
CA LEU A 5 0.43 -19.76 -0.19
C LEU A 5 0.17 -18.28 0.14
N TYR A 6 -1.06 -17.84 -0.08
CA TYR A 6 -1.47 -16.46 0.13
C TYR A 6 -2.19 -16.26 1.47
N ILE A 7 -2.01 -15.09 2.06
CA ILE A 7 -2.78 -14.63 3.22
C ILE A 7 -3.05 -13.12 3.14
N PHE A 8 -4.28 -12.72 3.43
CA PHE A 8 -4.66 -11.32 3.55
C PHE A 8 -4.44 -10.82 4.99
N ASN A 9 -3.47 -9.94 5.18
CA ASN A 9 -3.14 -9.30 6.47
C ASN A 9 -3.10 -7.77 6.34
N PRO A 10 -4.27 -7.10 6.20
CA PRO A 10 -4.38 -5.65 5.97
C PRO A 10 -3.84 -4.80 7.13
N GLU A 11 -3.66 -5.40 8.29
CA GLU A 11 -3.05 -4.78 9.47
C GLU A 11 -1.52 -4.62 9.36
N ASN A 12 -0.93 -4.97 8.23
CA ASN A 12 0.52 -5.03 8.03
C ASN A 12 1.24 -3.74 8.47
N ASP A 13 0.75 -2.57 8.07
CA ASP A 13 1.40 -1.29 8.42
C ASP A 13 1.48 -1.08 9.94
N LEU A 14 0.45 -1.49 10.67
CA LEU A 14 0.43 -1.44 12.15
C LEU A 14 1.40 -2.45 12.75
N SER A 15 1.52 -3.62 12.15
CA SER A 15 2.43 -4.68 12.58
C SER A 15 3.89 -4.26 12.35
N VAL A 16 4.20 -3.68 11.19
CA VAL A 16 5.53 -3.12 10.87
C VAL A 16 5.88 -1.98 11.83
N ALA A 17 4.93 -1.07 12.12
CA ALA A 17 5.14 0.00 13.10
C ALA A 17 5.50 -0.55 14.49
N ASN A 18 4.80 -1.60 14.94
CA ASN A 18 5.07 -2.27 16.20
C ASN A 18 6.44 -2.99 16.18
N GLY A 19 6.72 -3.74 15.11
CA GLY A 19 7.97 -4.47 14.90
C GLY A 19 8.14 -5.75 15.71
N GLY A 20 7.14 -6.14 16.51
CA GLY A 20 7.17 -7.36 17.33
C GLY A 20 6.52 -8.55 16.64
N GLU A 21 7.06 -9.76 16.89
CA GLU A 21 6.52 -11.02 16.38
C GLU A 21 5.17 -11.41 17.00
N ASN A 22 4.84 -10.86 18.17
CA ASN A 22 3.60 -11.13 18.92
C ASN A 22 2.62 -9.95 18.86
N TYR A 23 2.70 -9.13 17.80
CA TYR A 23 1.76 -8.02 17.62
C TYR A 23 0.32 -8.55 17.54
N MET A 24 -0.58 -7.88 18.22
CA MET A 24 -2.02 -8.18 18.19
C MET A 24 -2.77 -7.00 17.55
N PRO A 25 -3.38 -7.20 16.38
CA PRO A 25 -4.12 -6.14 15.70
C PRO A 25 -5.35 -5.67 16.50
N PRO A 26 -5.75 -4.40 16.35
CA PRO A 26 -7.01 -3.91 16.90
C PRO A 26 -8.22 -4.70 16.38
N PRO A 27 -9.33 -4.79 17.16
CA PRO A 27 -10.50 -5.59 16.76
C PRO A 27 -11.03 -5.28 15.37
N ARG A 28 -11.13 -4.00 14.99
CA ARG A 28 -11.59 -3.60 13.65
C ARG A 28 -10.67 -4.10 12.52
N ALA A 29 -9.35 -4.11 12.73
CA ALA A 29 -8.43 -4.62 11.73
C ALA A 29 -8.56 -6.15 11.56
N ARG A 30 -8.85 -6.87 12.66
CA ARG A 30 -9.13 -8.31 12.61
C ARG A 30 -10.42 -8.62 11.85
N ILE A 31 -11.48 -7.85 12.07
CA ILE A 31 -12.75 -7.99 11.33
C ILE A 31 -12.50 -7.82 9.83
N ILE A 32 -11.80 -6.76 9.42
CA ILE A 32 -11.45 -6.53 7.99
C ILE A 32 -10.62 -7.70 7.44
N ALA A 33 -9.64 -8.19 8.20
CA ALA A 33 -8.80 -9.31 7.79
C ALA A 33 -9.61 -10.62 7.63
N GLU A 34 -10.63 -10.82 8.44
CA GLU A 34 -11.55 -11.96 8.35
C GLU A 34 -12.55 -11.79 7.20
N ASP A 35 -13.20 -10.64 7.08
CA ASP A 35 -14.23 -10.40 6.07
C ASP A 35 -13.67 -10.41 4.63
N LEU A 36 -12.44 -9.94 4.44
CA LEU A 36 -11.77 -9.90 3.14
C LEU A 36 -10.68 -10.98 2.99
N ALA A 37 -10.69 -12.02 3.82
CA ALA A 37 -9.66 -13.07 3.79
C ALA A 37 -9.52 -13.75 2.43
N PHE A 38 -10.57 -13.81 1.63
CA PHE A 38 -10.56 -14.40 0.28
C PHE A 38 -10.06 -13.44 -0.81
N LEU A 39 -9.80 -12.15 -0.51
CA LEU A 39 -9.36 -11.16 -1.50
C LEU A 39 -8.20 -11.65 -2.40
N PRO A 40 -7.20 -12.41 -1.90
CA PRO A 40 -6.14 -12.95 -2.73
C PRO A 40 -6.59 -13.86 -3.88
N VAL A 41 -7.79 -14.44 -3.83
CA VAL A 41 -8.34 -15.26 -4.91
C VAL A 41 -8.35 -14.50 -6.25
N TRP A 42 -8.54 -13.18 -6.23
CA TRP A 42 -8.59 -12.37 -7.43
C TRP A 42 -7.23 -12.18 -8.13
N TYR A 43 -6.12 -12.41 -7.41
CA TYR A 43 -4.77 -12.22 -7.95
C TYR A 43 -3.84 -13.44 -7.80
N ALA A 44 -4.29 -14.48 -7.12
CA ALA A 44 -3.59 -15.76 -7.07
C ALA A 44 -3.66 -16.50 -8.42
N GLU A 45 -2.72 -17.42 -8.65
CA GLU A 45 -2.62 -18.20 -9.89
C GLU A 45 -3.22 -19.60 -9.72
N ASN A 46 -3.33 -20.32 -10.84
CA ASN A 46 -3.75 -21.70 -10.81
C ASN A 46 -2.75 -22.58 -10.03
N GLY A 47 -3.26 -23.32 -9.07
CA GLY A 47 -2.45 -24.17 -8.18
C GLY A 47 -1.97 -23.49 -6.90
N ASP A 48 -2.23 -22.19 -6.73
CA ASP A 48 -2.00 -21.46 -5.47
C ASP A 48 -3.09 -21.74 -4.44
N ASP A 49 -2.76 -21.54 -3.18
CA ASP A 49 -3.68 -21.68 -2.05
C ASP A 49 -3.87 -20.35 -1.33
N VAL A 50 -5.12 -20.04 -0.97
CA VAL A 50 -5.50 -18.83 -0.22
C VAL A 50 -6.02 -19.22 1.16
N ILE A 51 -5.37 -18.72 2.21
CA ILE A 51 -5.73 -19.00 3.59
C ILE A 51 -6.98 -18.21 3.99
N VAL A 52 -8.01 -18.91 4.47
CA VAL A 52 -9.24 -18.31 5.01
C VAL A 52 -9.51 -18.75 6.45
N PRO A 53 -10.25 -17.96 7.24
CA PRO A 53 -10.47 -18.25 8.66
C PRO A 53 -11.56 -19.32 8.91
N SER A 54 -12.48 -19.58 8.00
CA SER A 54 -13.62 -20.48 8.21
C SER A 54 -14.08 -21.22 6.97
N GLU A 55 -14.81 -22.30 7.15
CA GLU A 55 -15.34 -23.17 6.07
C GLU A 55 -16.34 -22.45 5.16
N ARG A 56 -17.06 -21.44 5.64
CA ARG A 56 -18.01 -20.65 4.83
C ARG A 56 -17.40 -20.10 3.53
N TYR A 57 -16.10 -19.78 3.53
CA TYR A 57 -15.39 -19.28 2.34
C TYR A 57 -15.09 -20.42 1.35
N ILE A 58 -14.89 -21.63 1.86
CA ILE A 58 -14.68 -22.83 1.02
C ILE A 58 -15.97 -23.17 0.28
N ASP A 59 -17.09 -23.21 1.01
CA ASP A 59 -18.40 -23.50 0.44
C ASP A 59 -18.78 -22.48 -0.65
N TRP A 60 -18.59 -21.18 -0.35
CA TRP A 60 -18.82 -20.11 -1.31
C TRP A 60 -17.94 -20.28 -2.56
N MET A 61 -16.65 -20.55 -2.36
CA MET A 61 -15.71 -20.73 -3.48
C MET A 61 -16.09 -21.93 -4.36
N HIS A 62 -16.53 -23.03 -3.77
CA HIS A 62 -16.98 -24.21 -4.52
C HIS A 62 -18.23 -23.90 -5.35
N SER A 63 -19.16 -23.09 -4.84
CA SER A 63 -20.39 -22.73 -5.57
C SER A 63 -20.12 -21.73 -6.71
N GLU A 64 -19.20 -20.76 -6.52
CA GLU A 64 -19.02 -19.65 -7.43
C GLU A 64 -17.79 -19.76 -8.34
N ARG A 65 -16.87 -20.69 -8.05
CA ARG A 65 -15.56 -20.81 -8.71
C ARG A 65 -15.65 -20.84 -10.25
N ALA A 66 -16.58 -21.64 -10.78
CA ALA A 66 -16.72 -21.78 -12.22
C ALA A 66 -17.21 -20.51 -12.91
N SER A 67 -18.10 -19.76 -12.24
CA SER A 67 -18.67 -18.52 -12.76
C SER A 67 -17.67 -17.36 -12.67
N LEU A 68 -16.74 -17.40 -11.70
CA LEU A 68 -15.75 -16.35 -11.45
C LEU A 68 -14.45 -16.54 -12.23
N GLY A 69 -14.23 -17.73 -12.84
CA GLY A 69 -12.96 -18.01 -13.53
C GLY A 69 -11.73 -18.05 -12.61
N CYS A 70 -11.95 -18.28 -11.30
CA CYS A 70 -10.87 -18.38 -10.32
C CYS A 70 -10.37 -19.82 -10.20
N PHE A 71 -9.06 -20.01 -10.21
CA PHE A 71 -8.44 -21.35 -10.23
C PHE A 71 -7.56 -21.65 -9.01
N SER A 72 -7.38 -20.70 -8.09
CA SER A 72 -6.73 -20.90 -6.80
C SER A 72 -7.60 -21.74 -5.87
N GLU A 73 -6.98 -22.45 -4.93
CA GLU A 73 -7.69 -23.21 -3.90
C GLU A 73 -7.81 -22.37 -2.61
N VAL A 74 -8.86 -22.61 -1.86
CA VAL A 74 -9.08 -21.97 -0.55
C VAL A 74 -8.82 -23.00 0.54
N VAL A 75 -7.95 -22.65 1.50
CA VAL A 75 -7.51 -23.56 2.56
C VAL A 75 -7.75 -22.95 3.95
N LEU A 76 -8.11 -23.79 4.92
CA LEU A 76 -8.38 -23.34 6.28
C LEU A 76 -7.08 -23.03 7.04
N LYS A 77 -7.05 -21.90 7.70
CA LYS A 77 -5.95 -21.45 8.56
C LYS A 77 -5.53 -22.50 9.61
N GLY A 78 -6.49 -23.24 10.17
CA GLY A 78 -6.25 -24.25 11.19
C GLY A 78 -5.96 -25.65 10.66
N ARG A 79 -6.03 -25.86 9.35
CA ARG A 79 -5.90 -27.18 8.71
C ARG A 79 -5.29 -27.03 7.32
N LEU A 80 -4.03 -26.61 7.27
CA LEU A 80 -3.32 -26.53 6.01
C LEU A 80 -3.07 -27.94 5.46
N PRO A 81 -3.20 -28.15 4.13
CA PRO A 81 -2.88 -29.41 3.50
C PRO A 81 -1.37 -29.70 3.58
N ASP A 82 -1.01 -30.97 3.58
CA ASP A 82 0.39 -31.41 3.42
C ASP A 82 0.80 -31.20 1.95
N LYS A 83 1.30 -30.01 1.65
CA LYS A 83 1.66 -29.54 0.32
C LYS A 83 2.97 -28.77 0.35
N ASN A 84 3.81 -29.00 -0.64
CA ASN A 84 5.07 -28.28 -0.79
C ASN A 84 4.82 -26.96 -1.54
N TRP A 85 4.59 -25.87 -0.83
CA TRP A 85 4.54 -24.54 -1.44
C TRP A 85 5.92 -24.07 -1.90
N THR A 86 5.94 -23.24 -2.92
CA THR A 86 7.14 -22.61 -3.46
C THR A 86 7.39 -21.21 -2.89
N ALA A 87 6.36 -20.56 -2.35
CA ALA A 87 6.43 -19.23 -1.75
C ALA A 87 5.29 -18.99 -0.76
N CYS A 88 5.50 -18.05 0.16
CA CYS A 88 4.45 -17.43 0.96
C CYS A 88 4.25 -15.99 0.47
N ILE A 89 3.01 -15.60 0.24
CA ILE A 89 2.65 -14.27 -0.28
C ILE A 89 1.60 -13.63 0.64
N PRO A 90 2.03 -12.93 1.70
CA PRO A 90 1.13 -12.12 2.49
C PRO A 90 0.77 -10.82 1.76
N TRP A 91 -0.26 -10.12 2.24
CA TRP A 91 -0.54 -8.75 1.82
C TRP A 91 0.66 -7.82 2.05
N GLY A 92 1.36 -7.99 3.17
CA GLY A 92 2.63 -7.35 3.44
C GLY A 92 3.42 -8.12 4.49
N TRP A 93 4.75 -8.02 4.43
CA TRP A 93 5.65 -8.70 5.32
C TRP A 93 5.88 -7.93 6.63
N SER A 94 5.91 -8.65 7.74
CA SER A 94 6.27 -8.18 9.07
C SER A 94 6.77 -9.35 9.91
N PRO A 95 7.47 -9.13 11.04
CA PRO A 95 7.86 -10.21 11.95
C PRO A 95 6.66 -11.04 12.45
N GLU A 96 5.51 -10.40 12.65
CA GLU A 96 4.28 -11.08 13.11
C GLU A 96 3.78 -12.09 12.08
N ILE A 97 3.64 -11.67 10.81
CA ILE A 97 3.12 -12.57 9.76
C ILE A 97 4.08 -13.72 9.46
N ALA A 98 5.40 -13.47 9.50
CA ALA A 98 6.40 -14.54 9.37
C ALA A 98 6.24 -15.58 10.49
N ARG A 99 6.08 -15.13 11.75
CA ARG A 99 5.81 -16.03 12.88
C ARG A 99 4.46 -16.73 12.78
N ARG A 100 3.44 -16.08 12.21
CA ARG A 100 2.11 -16.67 11.97
C ARG A 100 2.22 -17.85 10.99
N PHE A 101 2.97 -17.72 9.90
CA PHE A 101 3.25 -18.82 8.98
C PHE A 101 3.99 -19.98 9.67
N LEU A 102 5.01 -19.72 10.47
CA LEU A 102 5.71 -20.77 11.25
C LEU A 102 4.76 -21.54 12.17
N ARG A 103 3.85 -20.84 12.87
CA ARG A 103 2.85 -21.47 13.74
C ARG A 103 1.83 -22.33 12.98
N MET A 104 1.63 -22.06 11.70
CA MET A 104 0.79 -22.86 10.81
C MET A 104 1.53 -24.05 10.19
N GLY A 105 2.82 -24.26 10.54
CA GLY A 105 3.63 -25.38 10.05
C GLY A 105 4.32 -25.10 8.71
N VAL A 106 4.29 -23.86 8.22
CA VAL A 106 5.01 -23.50 6.99
C VAL A 106 6.51 -23.51 7.22
N SER A 107 7.28 -24.04 6.25
CA SER A 107 8.74 -24.09 6.33
C SER A 107 9.37 -22.69 6.41
N ASP A 108 10.33 -22.51 7.29
CA ASP A 108 11.12 -21.27 7.47
C ASP A 108 11.88 -20.86 6.19
N ARG A 109 12.20 -21.82 5.32
CA ARG A 109 12.87 -21.57 4.03
C ARG A 109 12.06 -20.69 3.09
N LEU A 110 10.74 -20.62 3.27
CA LEU A 110 9.83 -19.80 2.46
C LEU A 110 9.64 -18.39 3.04
N LEU A 111 10.23 -18.09 4.17
CA LEU A 111 10.01 -16.86 4.91
C LEU A 111 11.22 -15.94 4.88
N PRO A 112 11.03 -14.62 4.85
CA PRO A 112 12.16 -13.70 4.93
C PRO A 112 12.84 -13.78 6.30
N GLY A 113 14.16 -13.85 6.31
CA GLY A 113 14.93 -13.78 7.54
C GLY A 113 14.89 -12.40 8.22
N ASN A 114 15.28 -12.34 9.48
CA ASN A 114 15.21 -11.13 10.31
C ASN A 114 15.96 -9.92 9.72
N VAL A 115 17.06 -10.14 8.99
CA VAL A 115 17.82 -9.07 8.34
C VAL A 115 16.95 -8.44 7.24
N LEU A 116 16.32 -9.27 6.41
CA LEU A 116 15.47 -8.81 5.33
C LEU A 116 14.22 -8.08 5.86
N LEU A 117 13.60 -8.60 6.92
CA LEU A 117 12.46 -7.93 7.57
C LEU A 117 12.84 -6.55 8.15
N LYS A 118 14.05 -6.38 8.67
CA LYS A 118 14.55 -5.07 9.13
C LYS A 118 14.74 -4.10 7.98
N GLU A 119 15.30 -4.54 6.85
CA GLU A 119 15.45 -3.70 5.66
C GLU A 119 14.09 -3.33 5.06
N GLN A 120 13.16 -4.27 5.00
CA GLN A 120 11.80 -3.98 4.57
C GLN A 120 11.13 -2.94 5.50
N LYS A 121 11.26 -3.08 6.84
CA LYS A 121 10.76 -2.07 7.78
C LYS A 121 11.36 -0.68 7.54
N ARG A 122 12.64 -0.59 7.19
CA ARG A 122 13.29 0.66 6.81
C ARG A 122 12.66 1.25 5.53
N LEU A 123 12.37 0.41 4.54
CA LEU A 123 11.71 0.82 3.29
C LEU A 123 10.25 1.21 3.47
N TYR A 124 9.55 0.67 4.47
CA TYR A 124 8.19 1.10 4.83
C TYR A 124 8.14 2.49 5.49
N HIS A 125 9.27 3.01 5.94
CA HIS A 125 9.30 4.31 6.61
C HIS A 125 8.99 5.43 5.63
N ARG A 126 8.13 6.37 6.00
CA ARG A 126 7.72 7.49 5.13
C ARG A 126 8.85 8.43 4.71
N ASN A 127 10.02 8.38 5.37
CA ASN A 127 11.18 9.13 4.87
C ASN A 127 11.68 8.62 3.51
N GLN A 128 11.26 7.42 3.07
CA GLN A 128 11.56 6.94 1.72
C GLN A 128 10.94 7.84 0.64
N THR A 129 9.84 8.54 0.91
CA THR A 129 9.32 9.59 0.03
C THR A 129 10.38 10.65 -0.26
N LEU A 130 11.06 11.16 0.77
CA LEU A 130 12.15 12.13 0.62
C LEU A 130 13.30 11.55 -0.21
N GLU A 131 13.69 10.31 0.09
CA GLU A 131 14.80 9.64 -0.62
C GLU A 131 14.46 9.33 -2.09
N ILE A 132 13.21 9.00 -2.39
CA ILE A 132 12.74 8.80 -3.77
C ILE A 132 12.70 10.14 -4.51
N LEU A 133 12.16 11.19 -3.92
CA LEU A 133 12.11 12.53 -4.54
C LEU A 133 13.51 13.08 -4.84
N LYS A 134 14.48 12.91 -3.93
CA LYS A 134 15.88 13.26 -4.18
C LYS A 134 16.48 12.43 -5.32
N GLY A 135 16.28 11.11 -5.29
CA GLY A 135 16.74 10.23 -6.36
C GLY A 135 16.16 10.61 -7.73
N LEU A 136 14.86 10.90 -7.82
CA LEU A 136 14.25 11.37 -9.07
C LEU A 136 14.87 12.69 -9.58
N ARG A 137 15.22 13.61 -8.68
CA ARG A 137 15.95 14.84 -9.03
C ARG A 137 17.31 14.52 -9.62
N ASP A 138 18.03 13.55 -9.06
CA ASP A 138 19.34 13.11 -9.57
C ASP A 138 19.22 12.47 -10.97
N TYR A 139 18.08 11.84 -11.28
CA TYR A 139 17.71 11.36 -12.63
C TYR A 139 17.24 12.45 -13.59
N GLY A 140 17.29 13.74 -13.18
CA GLY A 140 16.93 14.86 -14.03
C GLY A 140 15.41 15.11 -14.14
N ILE A 141 14.61 14.53 -13.29
CA ILE A 141 13.16 14.81 -13.22
C ILE A 141 12.94 16.20 -12.65
N GLY A 142 12.45 17.14 -13.48
CA GLY A 142 12.24 18.54 -13.11
C GLY A 142 10.98 18.82 -12.30
N ASP A 143 10.06 17.84 -12.19
CA ASP A 143 8.77 17.98 -11.51
C ASP A 143 8.80 17.56 -10.04
N ILE A 144 9.91 17.81 -9.38
CA ILE A 144 10.03 17.59 -7.94
C ILE A 144 9.51 18.84 -7.22
N PRO A 145 8.63 18.70 -6.21
CA PRO A 145 8.19 19.83 -5.40
C PRO A 145 9.36 20.63 -4.82
N ASP A 146 9.25 21.95 -4.80
CA ASP A 146 10.30 22.81 -4.25
C ASP A 146 10.51 22.56 -2.76
N LEU A 147 9.42 22.37 -2.02
CA LEU A 147 9.43 22.01 -0.61
C LEU A 147 9.33 20.48 -0.47
N LEU A 148 10.39 19.87 0.02
CA LEU A 148 10.44 18.44 0.29
C LEU A 148 9.90 18.11 1.68
N PRO A 149 9.44 16.86 1.91
CA PRO A 149 9.14 16.36 3.25
C PRO A 149 10.33 16.49 4.20
N GLU A 150 10.08 16.77 5.47
CA GLU A 150 11.09 16.88 6.53
C GLU A 150 10.84 15.84 7.62
N GLU A 151 11.89 15.18 8.10
CA GLU A 151 11.80 14.26 9.23
C GLU A 151 12.13 15.00 10.54
N LEU A 152 11.17 15.02 11.47
CA LEU A 152 11.16 15.81 12.68
C LEU A 152 11.32 14.89 13.90
N TYR A 153 12.30 15.16 14.77
CA TYR A 153 12.68 14.26 15.86
C TYR A 153 12.30 14.77 17.25
N THR A 154 11.89 16.03 17.38
CA THR A 154 11.54 16.64 18.67
C THR A 154 10.24 17.44 18.58
N THR A 155 9.59 17.67 19.71
CA THR A 155 8.39 18.51 19.80
C THR A 155 8.65 19.95 19.35
N GLU A 156 9.87 20.44 19.59
CA GLU A 156 10.31 21.79 19.18
C GLU A 156 10.45 21.88 17.66
N SER A 157 10.99 20.83 17.01
CA SER A 157 11.07 20.81 15.55
C SER A 157 9.68 20.71 14.92
N VAL A 158 8.77 19.91 15.50
CA VAL A 158 7.37 19.82 15.05
C VAL A 158 6.65 21.16 15.22
N CYS A 159 6.84 21.84 16.36
CA CYS A 159 6.27 23.17 16.61
C CYS A 159 6.74 24.17 15.55
N ARG A 160 8.05 24.27 15.32
CA ARG A 160 8.63 25.17 14.30
C ARG A 160 8.09 24.85 12.90
N TYR A 161 8.01 23.58 12.55
CA TYR A 161 7.49 23.15 11.25
C TYR A 161 6.02 23.58 11.05
N ILE A 162 5.16 23.39 12.06
CA ILE A 162 3.76 23.83 12.01
C ILE A 162 3.66 25.35 11.86
N GLN A 163 4.54 26.10 12.51
CA GLN A 163 4.54 27.56 12.46
C GLN A 163 5.14 28.13 11.16
N SER A 164 5.86 27.33 10.39
CA SER A 164 6.51 27.76 9.15
C SER A 164 5.55 28.00 7.97
N ALA A 165 4.31 27.47 8.04
CA ALA A 165 3.32 27.62 6.98
C ALA A 165 1.89 27.63 7.56
N PRO A 166 0.94 28.29 6.86
CA PRO A 166 -0.47 28.35 7.31
C PRO A 166 -1.13 26.97 7.44
N LEU A 167 -0.70 26.01 6.62
CA LEU A 167 -1.22 24.65 6.63
C LEU A 167 -0.11 23.65 6.31
N THR A 168 0.05 22.65 7.16
CA THR A 168 1.04 21.58 7.05
C THR A 168 0.39 20.23 7.32
N VAL A 169 0.96 19.16 6.79
CA VAL A 169 0.54 17.78 7.05
C VAL A 169 1.62 17.08 7.86
N LEU A 170 1.22 16.47 8.95
CA LEU A 170 2.08 15.64 9.80
C LEU A 170 1.69 14.19 9.63
N LYS A 171 2.67 13.31 9.44
CA LYS A 171 2.45 11.88 9.23
C LYS A 171 3.30 11.06 10.20
N ALA A 172 2.70 10.06 10.83
CA ALA A 172 3.48 9.06 11.56
C ALA A 172 4.35 8.25 10.58
N PRO A 173 5.62 7.93 10.92
CA PRO A 173 6.56 7.26 10.02
C PRO A 173 6.07 5.93 9.45
N TRP A 174 5.40 5.13 10.25
CA TRP A 174 4.76 3.88 9.85
C TRP A 174 3.27 3.97 10.15
N SER A 175 2.48 4.17 9.12
CA SER A 175 1.02 4.19 9.22
C SER A 175 0.43 4.01 7.83
N GLY A 176 -0.81 3.55 7.74
CA GLY A 176 -1.51 3.34 6.48
C GLY A 176 -3.00 3.65 6.59
N SER A 177 -3.70 3.64 5.46
CA SER A 177 -5.15 3.80 5.37
C SER A 177 -5.67 5.10 6.02
N GLY A 178 -4.96 6.21 5.82
CA GLY A 178 -5.32 7.53 6.37
C GLY A 178 -5.17 7.66 7.89
N LYS A 179 -4.67 6.63 8.58
CA LYS A 179 -4.36 6.69 10.01
C LYS A 179 -2.99 7.31 10.24
N GLY A 180 -2.78 7.94 11.40
CA GLY A 180 -1.49 8.56 11.71
C GLY A 180 -1.24 9.88 10.98
N LEU A 181 -2.29 10.52 10.44
CA LEU A 181 -2.25 11.86 9.87
C LEU A 181 -2.73 12.90 10.88
N SER A 182 -2.11 14.06 10.87
CA SER A 182 -2.57 15.26 11.58
C SER A 182 -2.28 16.51 10.76
N TRP A 183 -3.02 17.59 10.97
CA TRP A 183 -2.88 18.84 10.22
C TRP A 183 -2.45 19.96 11.15
N GLY A 184 -1.36 20.64 10.83
CA GLY A 184 -0.92 21.90 11.46
C GLY A 184 -1.58 23.09 10.76
N ARG A 185 -2.10 24.03 11.54
CA ARG A 185 -2.76 25.26 11.03
C ARG A 185 -2.06 26.51 11.56
N GLY A 186 -0.72 26.53 11.49
CA GLY A 186 0.12 27.63 11.99
C GLY A 186 0.21 27.71 13.52
N VAL A 187 -0.58 26.91 14.25
CA VAL A 187 -0.61 26.90 15.72
C VAL A 187 -0.34 25.49 16.23
N TYR A 188 0.63 25.38 17.14
CA TYR A 188 0.93 24.15 17.85
C TYR A 188 0.14 24.10 19.15
N ASP A 189 -1.07 23.56 19.09
CA ASP A 189 -1.98 23.45 20.23
C ASP A 189 -1.72 22.18 21.09
N THR A 190 -2.41 22.08 22.21
CA THR A 190 -2.30 20.94 23.14
C THR A 190 -2.68 19.59 22.51
N THR A 191 -3.54 19.58 21.51
CA THR A 191 -3.96 18.36 20.79
C THR A 191 -2.82 17.86 19.90
N LEU A 192 -2.22 18.75 19.12
CA LEU A 192 -1.05 18.46 18.29
C LEU A 192 0.17 18.09 19.13
N GLU A 193 0.38 18.76 20.27
CA GLU A 193 1.45 18.42 21.19
C GLU A 193 1.29 16.99 21.74
N ARG A 194 0.11 16.63 22.21
CA ARG A 194 -0.18 15.28 22.73
C ARG A 194 0.00 14.21 21.65
N TRP A 195 -0.50 14.48 20.45
CA TRP A 195 -0.36 13.58 19.32
C TRP A 195 1.13 13.41 18.95
N SER A 196 1.87 14.51 18.80
CA SER A 196 3.30 14.51 18.43
C SER A 196 4.14 13.74 19.44
N ARG A 197 3.99 14.04 20.75
CA ARG A 197 4.68 13.31 21.82
C ARG A 197 4.38 11.82 21.78
N GLY A 198 3.11 11.46 21.49
CA GLY A 198 2.70 10.07 21.35
C GLY A 198 3.39 9.36 20.20
N ILE A 199 3.52 9.99 19.03
CA ILE A 199 4.22 9.42 17.87
C ILE A 199 5.72 9.37 18.11
N LEU A 200 6.35 10.48 18.50
CA LEU A 200 7.78 10.54 18.79
C LEU A 200 8.23 9.45 19.78
N ARG A 201 7.47 9.24 20.85
CA ARG A 201 7.77 8.19 21.83
C ARG A 201 7.69 6.77 21.25
N ARG A 202 6.73 6.49 20.34
CA ARG A 202 6.50 5.14 19.80
C ARG A 202 7.31 4.85 18.56
N GLN A 203 7.54 5.85 17.71
CA GLN A 203 8.10 5.67 16.38
C GLN A 203 9.39 6.48 16.14
N GLY A 204 9.79 7.36 17.05
CA GLY A 204 11.06 8.06 17.02
C GLY A 204 11.06 9.36 16.22
N SER A 205 10.21 9.51 15.21
CA SER A 205 10.14 10.72 14.37
C SER A 205 8.71 10.98 13.89
N ILE A 206 8.52 12.11 13.20
CA ILE A 206 7.30 12.53 12.49
C ILE A 206 7.73 13.10 11.15
N MET A 207 7.04 12.75 10.07
CA MET A 207 7.22 13.39 8.78
C MET A 207 6.33 14.63 8.71
N GLY A 208 6.95 15.79 8.41
CA GLY A 208 6.27 17.02 8.06
C GLY A 208 6.25 17.21 6.56
N GLU A 209 5.09 17.52 5.99
CA GLU A 209 4.91 17.74 4.57
C GLU A 209 4.14 19.04 4.32
N PRO A 210 4.43 19.78 3.21
CA PRO A 210 3.60 20.88 2.79
C PRO A 210 2.18 20.40 2.51
N PHE A 211 1.20 21.25 2.74
CA PHE A 211 -0.14 21.00 2.25
C PHE A 211 -0.24 21.36 0.77
N TYR A 212 -0.74 20.45 -0.04
CA TYR A 212 -0.99 20.68 -1.45
C TYR A 212 -2.49 20.82 -1.74
N GLU A 213 -2.86 21.77 -2.60
CA GLU A 213 -4.20 21.87 -3.17
C GLU A 213 -4.41 20.70 -4.16
N LYS A 214 -4.78 19.55 -3.61
CA LYS A 214 -4.95 18.32 -4.36
C LYS A 214 -6.00 18.44 -5.46
N VAL A 215 -5.66 17.96 -6.65
CA VAL A 215 -6.55 17.85 -7.82
C VAL A 215 -6.91 16.41 -8.07
N GLN A 216 -5.89 15.51 -8.16
CA GLN A 216 -6.09 14.10 -8.46
C GLN A 216 -5.07 13.24 -7.73
N ASP A 217 -5.53 12.18 -7.06
CA ASP A 217 -4.69 11.09 -6.56
C ASP A 217 -4.58 9.99 -7.63
N PHE A 218 -3.39 9.44 -7.82
CA PHE A 218 -3.17 8.23 -8.62
C PHE A 218 -1.92 7.51 -8.10
N ALA A 219 -1.68 6.30 -8.57
CA ALA A 219 -0.47 5.56 -8.25
C ALA A 219 0.14 4.93 -9.50
N MET A 220 1.43 4.67 -9.44
CA MET A 220 2.12 3.71 -10.29
C MET A 220 2.36 2.44 -9.48
N GLU A 221 1.87 1.32 -10.01
CA GLU A 221 2.06 0.01 -9.42
C GLU A 221 3.25 -0.67 -10.07
N PHE A 222 4.02 -1.40 -9.27
CA PHE A 222 5.25 -2.07 -9.69
C PHE A 222 5.30 -3.51 -9.19
N HIS A 223 6.12 -4.32 -9.83
CA HIS A 223 6.49 -5.65 -9.38
C HIS A 223 8.00 -5.79 -9.31
N SER A 224 8.49 -6.24 -8.17
CA SER A 224 9.91 -6.55 -7.93
C SER A 224 10.16 -8.05 -8.00
N ASP A 225 11.25 -8.45 -8.68
CA ASP A 225 11.71 -9.83 -8.74
C ASP A 225 12.37 -10.32 -7.45
N GLY A 226 12.69 -9.39 -6.52
CA GLY A 226 13.39 -9.67 -5.27
C GLY A 226 14.91 -9.83 -5.42
N VAL A 227 15.48 -9.42 -6.55
CA VAL A 227 16.91 -9.55 -6.87
C VAL A 227 17.50 -8.24 -7.38
N SER A 228 17.05 -7.76 -8.54
CA SER A 228 17.67 -6.63 -9.23
C SER A 228 16.74 -5.84 -10.13
N SER A 229 15.50 -6.28 -10.33
CA SER A 229 14.60 -5.67 -11.31
C SER A 229 13.27 -5.28 -10.70
N VAL A 230 12.83 -4.06 -11.04
CA VAL A 230 11.48 -3.56 -10.80
C VAL A 230 10.86 -3.21 -12.14
N VAL A 231 9.70 -3.78 -12.43
CA VAL A 231 8.93 -3.50 -13.64
C VAL A 231 7.63 -2.80 -13.30
N PHE A 232 7.21 -1.90 -14.17
CA PHE A 232 5.91 -1.25 -14.06
C PHE A 232 4.78 -2.27 -14.28
N ALA A 233 3.77 -2.24 -13.42
CA ALA A 233 2.65 -3.18 -13.42
C ALA A 233 1.31 -2.51 -13.80
N GLY A 234 1.26 -1.19 -13.89
CA GLY A 234 0.08 -0.44 -14.32
C GLY A 234 -0.14 0.85 -13.54
N TYR A 235 -1.03 1.68 -14.05
CA TYR A 235 -1.54 2.84 -13.33
C TYR A 235 -2.76 2.48 -12.50
N SER A 236 -2.94 3.20 -11.40
CA SER A 236 -4.10 3.09 -10.52
C SER A 236 -4.67 4.49 -10.29
N LEU A 237 -5.90 4.73 -10.72
CA LEU A 237 -6.60 5.97 -10.47
C LEU A 237 -7.61 5.73 -9.36
N PHE A 238 -7.43 6.42 -8.23
CA PHE A 238 -8.23 6.18 -7.03
C PHE A 238 -8.73 7.48 -6.41
N ASP A 239 -9.78 7.34 -5.63
CA ASP A 239 -10.36 8.44 -4.88
C ASP A 239 -10.14 8.26 -3.38
N THR A 240 -10.00 9.40 -2.70
CA THR A 240 -9.96 9.47 -1.25
C THR A 240 -11.00 10.48 -0.75
N ASN A 241 -11.62 10.19 0.38
CA ASN A 241 -12.52 11.15 1.01
C ASN A 241 -11.76 12.35 1.62
N LYS A 242 -12.48 13.34 2.16
CA LYS A 242 -11.91 14.54 2.79
C LYS A 242 -10.93 14.27 3.95
N LYS A 243 -10.88 13.05 4.47
CA LYS A 243 -9.96 12.62 5.52
C LYS A 243 -8.76 11.83 4.98
N GLY A 244 -8.62 11.70 3.64
CA GLY A 244 -7.56 10.91 3.00
C GLY A 244 -7.78 9.40 3.10
N VAL A 245 -8.99 8.94 3.39
CA VAL A 245 -9.32 7.51 3.41
C VAL A 245 -9.72 7.07 2.02
N TYR A 246 -9.12 6.00 1.53
CA TYR A 246 -9.44 5.36 0.26
C TYR A 246 -10.94 5.02 0.15
N THR A 247 -11.52 5.28 -1.02
CA THR A 247 -12.94 5.03 -1.31
C THR A 247 -13.16 4.09 -2.50
N GLY A 248 -12.20 3.98 -3.40
CA GLY A 248 -12.30 3.07 -4.55
C GLY A 248 -11.32 3.41 -5.66
N ASN A 249 -11.26 2.52 -6.65
CA ASN A 249 -10.45 2.67 -7.87
C ASN A 249 -11.36 2.75 -9.11
N ILE A 250 -10.95 3.54 -10.08
CA ILE A 250 -11.53 3.48 -11.41
C ILE A 250 -10.94 2.28 -12.15
N LEU A 251 -11.79 1.38 -12.62
CA LEU A 251 -11.41 0.24 -13.45
C LEU A 251 -11.41 0.67 -14.91
N THR A 252 -10.22 0.84 -15.49
CA THR A 252 -10.02 1.15 -16.91
C THR A 252 -8.57 0.84 -17.30
N GLY A 253 -8.27 0.87 -18.62
CA GLY A 253 -6.92 0.62 -19.13
C GLY A 253 -5.95 1.77 -18.88
N ASP A 254 -4.64 1.48 -18.90
CA ASP A 254 -3.58 2.45 -18.67
C ASP A 254 -3.64 3.65 -19.64
N ALA A 255 -4.00 3.42 -20.90
CA ALA A 255 -4.16 4.49 -21.89
C ALA A 255 -5.26 5.49 -21.52
N ASP A 256 -6.39 4.99 -20.99
CA ASP A 256 -7.49 5.84 -20.53
C ASP A 256 -7.09 6.61 -19.26
N ILE A 257 -6.37 5.97 -18.33
CA ILE A 257 -5.85 6.66 -17.13
C ILE A 257 -4.89 7.78 -17.53
N LEU A 258 -3.93 7.51 -18.40
CA LEU A 258 -3.02 8.53 -18.93
C LEU A 258 -3.76 9.65 -19.63
N SER A 259 -4.80 9.33 -20.42
CA SER A 259 -5.65 10.34 -21.06
C SER A 259 -6.34 11.24 -20.03
N CYS A 260 -6.85 10.68 -18.91
CA CYS A 260 -7.41 11.48 -17.82
C CYS A 260 -6.36 12.38 -17.15
N LEU A 261 -5.16 11.87 -16.89
CA LEU A 261 -4.08 12.61 -16.26
C LEU A 261 -3.50 13.69 -17.18
N SER A 262 -3.50 13.46 -18.50
CA SER A 262 -2.95 14.38 -19.50
C SER A 262 -3.68 15.73 -19.59
N ILE A 263 -4.91 15.81 -19.04
CA ILE A 263 -5.66 17.06 -18.87
C ILE A 263 -4.88 18.06 -17.98
N TYR A 264 -4.06 17.54 -17.08
CA TYR A 264 -3.33 18.32 -16.07
C TYR A 264 -1.82 18.34 -16.30
N VAL A 265 -1.22 17.21 -16.68
CA VAL A 265 0.23 17.01 -16.80
C VAL A 265 0.52 16.26 -18.10
N ALA A 266 1.46 16.76 -18.90
CA ALA A 266 1.84 16.11 -20.15
C ALA A 266 2.25 14.64 -19.94
N THR A 267 1.78 13.76 -20.82
CA THR A 267 2.01 12.31 -20.75
C THR A 267 3.50 11.97 -20.72
N GLU A 268 4.31 12.67 -21.49
CA GLU A 268 5.77 12.48 -21.58
C GLU A 268 6.45 12.67 -20.20
N ARG A 269 5.93 13.58 -19.38
CA ARG A 269 6.44 13.81 -18.03
C ARG A 269 6.11 12.64 -17.11
N ILE A 270 4.89 12.11 -17.18
CA ILE A 270 4.46 10.93 -16.40
C ILE A 270 5.31 9.71 -16.80
N GLU A 271 5.52 9.53 -18.11
CA GLU A 271 6.35 8.45 -18.66
C GLU A 271 7.82 8.58 -18.25
N SER A 272 8.38 9.79 -18.23
CA SER A 272 9.75 10.03 -17.77
C SER A 272 9.90 9.68 -16.28
N VAL A 273 8.94 10.03 -15.45
CA VAL A 273 8.90 9.64 -14.03
C VAL A 273 8.83 8.11 -13.88
N LYS A 274 8.01 7.43 -14.68
CA LYS A 274 7.90 5.97 -14.67
C LYS A 274 9.24 5.28 -14.94
N ILE A 275 9.94 5.72 -15.98
CA ILE A 275 11.25 5.16 -16.34
C ILE A 275 12.27 5.39 -15.22
N ALA A 276 12.37 6.61 -14.71
CA ALA A 276 13.29 6.95 -13.63
C ALA A 276 12.97 6.16 -12.33
N LEU A 277 11.69 5.97 -12.02
CA LEU A 277 11.28 5.15 -10.87
C LEU A 277 11.67 3.69 -11.04
N GLN A 278 11.48 3.09 -12.22
CA GLN A 278 11.88 1.69 -12.44
C GLN A 278 13.39 1.48 -12.18
N GLU A 279 14.24 2.38 -12.67
CA GLU A 279 15.67 2.32 -12.43
C GLU A 279 16.03 2.54 -10.96
N LEU A 280 15.51 3.60 -10.35
CA LEU A 280 15.75 3.93 -8.96
C LEU A 280 15.29 2.81 -8.00
N LEU A 281 14.09 2.27 -8.21
CA LEU A 281 13.51 1.23 -7.37
C LEU A 281 14.17 -0.13 -7.59
N SER A 282 14.70 -0.39 -8.79
CA SER A 282 15.51 -1.60 -9.03
C SER A 282 16.76 -1.64 -8.15
N VAL A 283 17.35 -0.48 -7.87
CA VAL A 283 18.51 -0.39 -6.94
C VAL A 283 18.06 -0.37 -5.47
N LYS A 284 17.01 0.41 -5.16
CA LYS A 284 16.62 0.65 -3.75
C LYS A 284 15.73 -0.42 -3.14
N VAL A 285 14.86 -1.07 -3.93
CA VAL A 285 13.80 -1.96 -3.47
C VAL A 285 14.07 -3.41 -3.83
N ALA A 286 14.46 -3.71 -5.08
CA ALA A 286 14.55 -5.09 -5.55
C ALA A 286 15.45 -6.00 -4.69
N PRO A 287 16.60 -5.57 -4.15
CA PRO A 287 17.43 -6.45 -3.30
C PRO A 287 16.76 -6.88 -1.99
N TYR A 288 15.70 -6.19 -1.58
CA TYR A 288 15.09 -6.36 -0.25
C TYR A 288 13.62 -6.78 -0.27
N TYR A 289 12.96 -6.66 -1.41
CA TYR A 289 11.53 -6.94 -1.51
C TYR A 289 11.19 -7.65 -2.81
N LYS A 290 10.40 -8.73 -2.71
CA LYS A 290 9.84 -9.46 -3.85
C LYS A 290 8.32 -9.35 -3.81
N GLY A 291 7.70 -8.97 -4.94
CA GLY A 291 6.25 -8.88 -5.09
C GLY A 291 5.78 -7.51 -5.56
N TYR A 292 4.47 -7.32 -5.55
CA TYR A 292 3.83 -6.07 -5.95
C TYR A 292 3.94 -5.00 -4.87
N PHE A 293 4.07 -3.74 -5.30
CA PHE A 293 4.03 -2.57 -4.45
C PHE A 293 3.63 -1.32 -5.27
N GLY A 294 3.31 -0.21 -4.62
CA GLY A 294 2.87 1.01 -5.30
C GLY A 294 3.58 2.26 -4.82
N ILE A 295 3.63 3.26 -5.69
CA ILE A 295 4.01 4.64 -5.38
C ILE A 295 2.78 5.51 -5.56
N ASP A 296 2.26 6.05 -4.45
CA ASP A 296 1.18 7.03 -4.49
C ASP A 296 1.72 8.37 -4.99
N MET A 297 0.99 8.99 -5.89
CA MET A 297 1.30 10.26 -6.54
C MET A 297 0.14 11.22 -6.45
N MET A 298 0.40 12.49 -6.68
CA MET A 298 -0.63 13.51 -6.64
C MET A 298 -0.42 14.54 -7.74
N ILE A 299 -1.49 14.87 -8.45
CA ILE A 299 -1.56 16.13 -9.19
C ILE A 299 -2.16 17.18 -8.24
N TYR A 300 -1.50 18.32 -8.13
CA TYR A 300 -1.91 19.43 -7.27
C TYR A 300 -1.83 20.76 -8.03
N LYS A 301 -2.48 21.79 -7.48
CA LYS A 301 -2.47 23.13 -8.05
C LYS A 301 -1.58 24.03 -7.21
N GLU A 302 -0.70 24.76 -7.86
CA GLU A 302 0.20 25.72 -7.25
C GLU A 302 0.31 26.95 -8.15
N ASN A 303 0.05 28.13 -7.62
CA ASN A 303 0.10 29.41 -8.34
C ASN A 303 -0.69 29.38 -9.66
N GLY A 304 -1.87 28.73 -9.65
CA GLY A 304 -2.75 28.61 -10.81
C GLY A 304 -2.32 27.56 -11.86
N LYS A 305 -1.20 26.86 -11.66
CA LYS A 305 -0.67 25.82 -12.54
C LYS A 305 -0.81 24.43 -11.93
N TYR A 306 -1.03 23.42 -12.77
CA TYR A 306 -0.99 22.02 -12.33
C TYR A 306 0.48 21.55 -12.23
N ARG A 307 0.75 20.81 -11.16
CA ARG A 307 2.05 20.22 -10.83
C ARG A 307 1.89 18.75 -10.51
N LEU A 308 2.92 17.98 -10.77
CA LEU A 308 3.02 16.58 -10.35
C LEU A 308 3.87 16.47 -9.09
N ASN A 309 3.36 15.81 -8.05
CA ASN A 309 4.18 15.25 -6.98
C ASN A 309 4.36 13.75 -7.27
N PRO A 310 5.55 13.31 -7.70
CA PRO A 310 5.78 11.96 -8.19
C PRO A 310 6.00 10.93 -7.07
N CYS A 311 5.95 11.32 -5.81
CA CYS A 311 6.00 10.41 -4.68
C CYS A 311 5.38 11.03 -3.43
N ILE A 312 4.19 10.57 -3.06
CA ILE A 312 3.53 10.90 -1.79
C ILE A 312 3.80 9.82 -0.75
N GLU A 313 3.86 8.56 -1.18
CA GLU A 313 4.07 7.41 -0.30
C GLU A 313 4.54 6.19 -1.10
N LEU A 314 5.49 5.45 -0.54
CA LEU A 314 5.87 4.11 -0.98
C LEU A 314 5.05 3.09 -0.20
N ASN A 315 4.17 2.36 -0.88
CA ASN A 315 3.37 1.27 -0.34
C ASN A 315 4.05 -0.08 -0.62
N LEU A 316 5.05 -0.50 0.19
CA LEU A 316 5.87 -1.69 -0.04
C LEU A 316 5.12 -2.99 0.32
N ARG A 317 3.96 -3.17 -0.24
CA ARG A 317 3.04 -4.29 -0.04
C ARG A 317 2.01 -4.34 -1.17
N MET A 318 1.23 -5.43 -1.22
CA MET A 318 -0.03 -5.41 -1.98
C MET A 318 -0.87 -4.20 -1.54
N ASN A 319 -1.60 -3.63 -2.46
CA ASN A 319 -2.51 -2.52 -2.23
C ASN A 319 -3.74 -2.65 -3.14
N MET A 320 -4.77 -1.83 -2.90
CA MET A 320 -6.02 -1.91 -3.66
C MET A 320 -5.84 -1.49 -5.13
N GLY A 321 -4.85 -0.66 -5.43
CA GLY A 321 -4.48 -0.29 -6.80
C GLY A 321 -3.99 -1.49 -7.61
N VAL A 322 -3.07 -2.29 -7.04
CA VAL A 322 -2.61 -3.55 -7.65
C VAL A 322 -3.77 -4.53 -7.83
N VAL A 323 -4.59 -4.72 -6.79
CA VAL A 323 -5.74 -5.63 -6.88
C VAL A 323 -6.72 -5.20 -7.98
N SER A 324 -7.08 -3.91 -8.02
CA SER A 324 -8.00 -3.39 -9.03
C SER A 324 -7.42 -3.51 -10.45
N ARG A 325 -6.10 -3.31 -10.61
CA ARG A 325 -5.41 -3.48 -11.89
C ARG A 325 -5.44 -4.92 -12.37
N ILE A 326 -5.06 -5.88 -11.50
CA ILE A 326 -5.11 -7.31 -11.83
C ILE A 326 -6.56 -7.75 -12.10
N PHE A 327 -7.51 -7.26 -11.31
CA PHE A 327 -8.93 -7.55 -11.53
C PHE A 327 -9.41 -7.06 -12.89
N TYR A 328 -9.04 -5.82 -13.26
CA TYR A 328 -9.37 -5.29 -14.58
C TYR A 328 -8.81 -6.17 -15.70
N ASP A 329 -7.52 -6.52 -15.63
CA ASP A 329 -6.85 -7.29 -16.69
C ASP A 329 -7.39 -8.72 -16.85
N ARG A 330 -7.84 -9.34 -15.75
CA ARG A 330 -8.25 -10.77 -15.77
C ARG A 330 -9.75 -10.96 -15.94
N TYR A 331 -10.57 -10.06 -15.40
CA TYR A 331 -12.00 -10.30 -15.21
C TYR A 331 -12.91 -9.31 -15.93
N THR A 332 -12.36 -8.32 -16.64
CA THR A 332 -13.19 -7.37 -17.40
C THR A 332 -12.95 -7.53 -18.90
N ALA A 333 -13.96 -7.21 -19.70
CA ALA A 333 -13.78 -7.16 -21.15
C ALA A 333 -12.87 -5.99 -21.53
N PRO A 334 -12.04 -6.13 -22.58
CA PRO A 334 -11.20 -5.02 -23.06
C PRO A 334 -12.02 -3.76 -23.36
N GLY A 335 -11.53 -2.61 -22.87
CA GLY A 335 -12.21 -1.31 -23.02
C GLY A 335 -13.39 -1.08 -22.08
N SER A 336 -13.68 -2.00 -21.15
CA SER A 336 -14.67 -1.79 -20.10
C SER A 336 -14.26 -0.63 -19.19
N LYS A 337 -15.26 0.04 -18.62
CA LYS A 337 -15.08 1.05 -17.56
C LYS A 337 -15.95 0.72 -16.38
N GLY A 338 -15.42 0.84 -15.18
CA GLY A 338 -16.14 0.52 -13.95
C GLY A 338 -15.52 1.17 -12.72
N ILE A 339 -16.00 0.78 -11.57
CA ILE A 339 -15.47 1.21 -10.27
C ILE A 339 -15.24 -0.04 -9.42
N TYR A 340 -14.06 -0.16 -8.85
CA TYR A 340 -13.73 -1.15 -7.82
C TYR A 340 -13.88 -0.50 -6.45
N VAL A 341 -14.80 -1.02 -5.65
CA VAL A 341 -15.13 -0.48 -4.33
C VAL A 341 -15.06 -1.60 -3.30
N VAL A 342 -14.47 -1.31 -2.14
CA VAL A 342 -14.59 -2.13 -0.94
C VAL A 342 -15.39 -1.34 0.08
N ASP A 343 -16.62 -1.77 0.33
CA ASP A 343 -17.55 -1.09 1.22
C ASP A 343 -18.03 -2.02 2.34
N TYR A 344 -18.43 -1.42 3.46
CA TYR A 344 -18.97 -2.14 4.61
C TYR A 344 -20.49 -2.04 4.61
N ASN A 345 -21.14 -3.17 4.30
CA ASN A 345 -22.59 -3.29 4.44
C ASN A 345 -22.90 -4.06 5.75
N PRO A 346 -23.41 -3.40 6.80
CA PRO A 346 -23.87 -4.11 7.97
C PRO A 346 -25.05 -5.02 7.59
N VAL A 347 -24.83 -6.34 7.64
CA VAL A 347 -25.92 -7.31 7.46
C VAL A 347 -26.77 -7.26 8.72
N SER A 348 -27.93 -6.63 8.66
CA SER A 348 -28.95 -6.79 9.72
C SER A 348 -29.62 -8.14 9.53
N TYR A 349 -29.33 -9.09 10.40
CA TYR A 349 -30.06 -10.37 10.49
C TYR A 349 -31.45 -10.18 11.13
N THR A 350 -32.19 -9.17 10.72
CA THR A 350 -33.59 -9.04 11.06
C THR A 350 -34.36 -9.27 9.78
N HIS A 351 -34.67 -10.52 9.54
CA HIS A 351 -35.83 -11.07 8.81
C HIS A 351 -35.43 -12.34 8.05
N LEU A 352 -35.56 -13.42 8.78
CA LEU A 352 -36.13 -14.67 8.26
C LEU A 352 -37.32 -15.03 9.10
#